data_0b7250198a553aad4541eb3e71caeec2
#
_entry.id   0b7250198a553aad4541eb3e71caeec2
#
_cell.length_a   1.000
_cell.length_b   1.000
_cell.length_c   1.000
_cell.angle_alpha   90.00
_cell.angle_beta   90.00
_cell.angle_gamma   90.00
#
_symmetry.space_group_name_H-M   'P 1'
#
loop_
_entity.id
_entity.type
_entity.pdbx_description
1 polymer ?
#
loop_
_entity_poly.entity_id
_entity_poly.type
_entity_poly.pdbx_seq_one_letter_code
_entity_poly.pdbx_strand_id
1 'polypeptide(L)'
;MKGVILAGGTGSRLHPLTRITNKHLLPIYDRPMVTYAIETLVSAGVTELMVVTGGTHAGEFLRLLGNGHEYGIDRLLYAYQERPGGIAEALGLTERFVDGDRVVVLLADNVFERSLRPAVTNFLAQESGARIVLARMEDPAHLRHLGVPELDDQGRVVHILEKPDDPPSNHVVTGVYFYDERVFEIIPTLRPSGRGELEITDVNNWYVERRQMEYDVLDGFWGDAGESIDAYYEVNDFVRVHGANKG
;
A
#
# COMPACT_ATOMS: atom_id res chain seq x y z
N MET A 1 6.02 1.62 16.00
CA MET A 1 5.80 1.29 14.55
C MET A 1 5.56 2.57 13.78
N LYS A 2 6.18 2.72 12.65
CA LYS A 2 6.08 3.90 11.77
C LYS A 2 5.31 3.59 10.50
N GLY A 3 4.70 4.59 9.89
CA GLY A 3 3.92 4.47 8.67
C GLY A 3 4.62 5.08 7.46
N VAL A 4 4.60 4.38 6.34
CA VAL A 4 5.11 4.85 5.06
C VAL A 4 3.98 4.86 4.05
N ILE A 5 3.69 6.02 3.48
CA ILE A 5 2.69 6.18 2.42
C ILE A 5 3.42 6.35 1.09
N LEU A 6 3.18 5.45 0.16
CA LEU A 6 3.79 5.51 -1.16
C LEU A 6 2.86 6.21 -2.15
N ALA A 7 3.22 7.42 -2.51
CA ALA A 7 2.48 8.31 -3.40
C ALA A 7 3.26 8.64 -4.68
N GLY A 8 4.14 7.75 -5.09
CA GLY A 8 4.91 7.82 -6.33
C GLY A 8 4.14 7.27 -7.54
N GLY A 9 4.84 7.19 -8.66
CA GLY A 9 4.31 6.65 -9.90
C GLY A 9 3.75 7.69 -10.86
N THR A 10 3.70 7.33 -12.14
CA THR A 10 3.34 8.24 -13.25
C THR A 10 1.83 8.42 -13.44
N GLY A 11 1.01 7.54 -12.86
CA GLY A 11 -0.45 7.57 -13.02
C GLY A 11 -0.94 7.38 -14.46
N SER A 12 -0.15 6.73 -15.33
CA SER A 12 -0.47 6.60 -16.76
C SER A 12 -1.77 5.85 -17.03
N ARG A 13 -2.16 4.91 -16.19
CA ARG A 13 -3.42 4.16 -16.29
C ARG A 13 -4.66 5.05 -16.10
N LEU A 14 -4.52 6.20 -15.42
CA LEU A 14 -5.57 7.19 -15.23
C LEU A 14 -5.52 8.34 -16.25
N HIS A 15 -4.70 8.25 -17.32
CA HIS A 15 -4.75 9.26 -18.38
C HIS A 15 -6.14 9.30 -19.02
N PRO A 16 -6.70 10.53 -19.30
CA PRO A 16 -6.06 11.85 -19.24
C PRO A 16 -6.17 12.58 -17.89
N LEU A 17 -6.78 11.99 -16.84
CA LEU A 17 -7.01 12.66 -15.55
C LEU A 17 -5.70 13.10 -14.86
N THR A 18 -4.63 12.35 -15.08
CA THR A 18 -3.30 12.61 -14.48
C THR A 18 -2.37 13.42 -15.38
N ARG A 19 -2.89 14.07 -16.44
CA ARG A 19 -2.06 14.79 -17.41
C ARG A 19 -1.34 16.00 -16.80
N ILE A 20 -1.94 16.62 -15.79
CA ILE A 20 -1.46 17.85 -15.16
C ILE A 20 -1.35 17.74 -13.63
N THR A 21 -1.55 16.55 -13.06
CA THR A 21 -1.47 16.31 -11.61
C THR A 21 -1.04 14.88 -11.30
N ASN A 22 -0.55 14.66 -10.09
CA ASN A 22 -0.28 13.31 -9.59
C ASN A 22 -1.61 12.59 -9.29
N LYS A 23 -1.70 11.26 -9.56
CA LYS A 23 -2.93 10.48 -9.33
C LYS A 23 -3.43 10.56 -7.89
N HIS A 24 -2.54 10.58 -6.91
CA HIS A 24 -2.89 10.61 -5.48
C HIS A 24 -3.39 11.99 -5.00
N LEU A 25 -3.31 13.02 -5.87
CA LEU A 25 -3.91 14.34 -5.67
C LEU A 25 -5.27 14.49 -6.34
N LEU A 26 -5.69 13.52 -7.16
CA LEU A 26 -7.06 13.47 -7.68
C LEU A 26 -8.04 13.32 -6.52
N PRO A 27 -9.21 13.97 -6.58
CA PRO A 27 -10.21 13.85 -5.53
C PRO A 27 -10.88 12.47 -5.57
N ILE A 28 -11.01 11.83 -4.41
CA ILE A 28 -12.00 10.78 -4.18
C ILE A 28 -13.12 11.44 -3.40
N TYR A 29 -14.30 11.53 -4.01
CA TYR A 29 -15.48 12.21 -3.51
C TYR A 29 -15.21 13.67 -3.10
N ASP A 30 -14.86 13.94 -1.84
CA ASP A 30 -14.78 15.28 -1.24
C ASP A 30 -13.36 15.77 -0.92
N ARG A 31 -12.33 14.93 -1.13
CA ARG A 31 -10.95 15.26 -0.74
C ARG A 31 -9.90 14.50 -1.57
N PRO A 32 -8.63 14.95 -1.59
CA PRO A 32 -7.56 14.29 -2.33
C PRO A 32 -7.35 12.85 -1.87
N MET A 33 -7.08 11.94 -2.81
CA MET A 33 -6.91 10.50 -2.60
C MET A 33 -5.92 10.18 -1.48
N VAL A 34 -4.76 10.83 -1.43
CA VAL A 34 -3.73 10.60 -0.42
C VAL A 34 -4.22 10.82 1.02
N THR A 35 -5.23 11.67 1.23
CA THR A 35 -5.77 11.95 2.57
C THR A 35 -6.52 10.75 3.15
N TYR A 36 -7.10 9.89 2.32
CA TYR A 36 -7.70 8.64 2.78
C TYR A 36 -6.66 7.67 3.31
N ALA A 37 -5.51 7.54 2.62
CA ALA A 37 -4.40 6.72 3.09
C ALA A 37 -3.82 7.23 4.44
N ILE A 38 -3.71 8.54 4.60
CA ILE A 38 -3.30 9.16 5.86
C ILE A 38 -4.30 8.79 6.97
N GLU A 39 -5.59 9.02 6.74
CA GLU A 39 -6.64 8.72 7.70
C GLU A 39 -6.68 7.22 8.07
N THR A 40 -6.45 6.33 7.09
CA THR A 40 -6.33 4.89 7.30
C THR A 40 -5.28 4.57 8.36
N LEU A 41 -4.08 5.14 8.24
CA LEU A 41 -2.99 4.89 9.19
C LEU A 41 -3.22 5.59 10.54
N VAL A 42 -3.62 6.85 10.52
CA VAL A 42 -3.85 7.62 11.75
C VAL A 42 -4.99 7.02 12.58
N SER A 43 -6.11 6.64 11.95
CA SER A 43 -7.22 5.98 12.65
C SER A 43 -6.86 4.61 13.22
N ALA A 44 -5.88 3.94 12.60
CA ALA A 44 -5.32 2.69 13.13
C ALA A 44 -4.29 2.89 14.25
N GLY A 45 -3.93 4.15 14.58
CA GLY A 45 -3.02 4.51 15.67
C GLY A 45 -1.55 4.67 15.23
N VAL A 46 -1.30 4.85 13.92
CA VAL A 46 0.03 5.10 13.37
C VAL A 46 0.14 6.58 13.00
N THR A 47 0.85 7.36 13.80
CA THR A 47 0.88 8.83 13.72
C THR A 47 2.24 9.42 13.35
N GLU A 48 3.31 8.62 13.31
CA GLU A 48 4.58 9.00 12.70
C GLU A 48 4.64 8.48 11.28
N LEU A 49 4.56 9.39 10.29
CA LEU A 49 4.41 9.04 8.89
C LEU A 49 5.54 9.62 8.02
N MET A 50 5.90 8.89 6.97
CA MET A 50 6.67 9.42 5.84
C MET A 50 5.87 9.22 4.54
N VAL A 51 5.74 10.29 3.76
CA VAL A 51 5.18 10.23 2.40
C VAL A 51 6.34 10.15 1.41
N VAL A 52 6.41 9.08 0.64
CA VAL A 52 7.33 8.93 -0.48
C VAL A 52 6.61 9.34 -1.75
N THR A 53 7.06 10.41 -2.36
CA THR A 53 6.51 10.93 -3.61
C THR A 53 7.57 10.94 -4.71
N GLY A 54 7.18 11.23 -5.94
CA GLY A 54 8.10 11.33 -7.07
C GLY A 54 7.52 12.18 -8.20
N GLY A 55 8.30 12.34 -9.27
CA GLY A 55 7.88 13.13 -10.41
C GLY A 55 7.82 14.63 -10.12
N THR A 56 7.10 15.39 -10.95
CA THR A 56 7.09 16.86 -10.94
C THR A 56 6.16 17.48 -9.90
N HIS A 57 5.34 16.67 -9.20
CA HIS A 57 4.27 17.13 -8.32
C HIS A 57 4.58 17.00 -6.81
N ALA A 58 5.83 16.76 -6.43
CA ALA A 58 6.22 16.63 -5.01
C ALA A 58 5.88 17.85 -4.16
N GLY A 59 5.98 19.06 -4.72
CA GLY A 59 5.65 20.31 -4.05
C GLY A 59 4.17 20.47 -3.68
N GLU A 60 3.27 19.85 -4.45
CA GLU A 60 1.83 19.88 -4.17
C GLU A 60 1.48 19.04 -2.93
N PHE A 61 2.18 17.93 -2.69
CA PHE A 61 2.01 17.16 -1.45
C PHE A 61 2.43 17.97 -0.23
N LEU A 62 3.57 18.67 -0.29
CA LEU A 62 4.00 19.53 0.81
C LEU A 62 3.01 20.66 1.06
N ARG A 63 2.44 21.26 0.01
CA ARG A 63 1.46 22.32 0.12
C ARG A 63 0.12 21.83 0.68
N LEU A 64 -0.31 20.61 0.30
CA LEU A 64 -1.54 19.99 0.78
C LEU A 64 -1.44 19.56 2.24
N LEU A 65 -0.36 18.86 2.58
CA LEU A 65 -0.25 18.16 3.86
C LEU A 65 0.50 18.95 4.94
N GLY A 66 1.34 19.94 4.54
CA GLY A 66 2.16 20.73 5.47
C GLY A 66 2.95 19.86 6.42
N ASN A 67 2.78 20.06 7.72
CA ASN A 67 3.37 19.25 8.78
C ASN A 67 2.44 18.12 9.27
N GLY A 68 1.28 17.93 8.65
CA GLY A 68 0.35 16.85 8.96
C GLY A 68 -0.55 17.06 10.19
N HIS A 69 -0.44 18.17 10.91
CA HIS A 69 -1.21 18.41 12.15
C HIS A 69 -2.73 18.39 11.93
N GLU A 70 -3.21 18.91 10.81
CA GLU A 70 -4.64 18.90 10.46
C GLU A 70 -5.21 17.49 10.28
N TYR A 71 -4.32 16.51 10.01
CA TYR A 71 -4.67 15.11 9.80
C TYR A 71 -4.41 14.23 11.05
N GLY A 72 -4.03 14.81 12.18
CA GLY A 72 -3.71 14.07 13.40
C GLY A 72 -2.37 13.34 13.37
N ILE A 73 -1.45 13.79 12.52
CA ILE A 73 -0.10 13.24 12.40
C ILE A 73 0.82 13.92 13.42
N ASP A 74 1.50 13.14 14.25
CA ASP A 74 2.46 13.67 15.23
C ASP A 74 3.77 14.11 14.56
N ARG A 75 4.21 13.36 13.53
CA ARG A 75 5.43 13.65 12.77
C ARG A 75 5.27 13.25 11.32
N LEU A 76 5.37 14.20 10.40
CA LEU A 76 5.33 13.97 8.95
C LEU A 76 6.68 14.32 8.32
N LEU A 77 7.26 13.34 7.60
CA LEU A 77 8.44 13.52 6.77
C LEU A 77 8.11 13.20 5.30
N TYR A 78 8.99 13.64 4.42
CA TYR A 78 8.87 13.42 2.97
C TYR A 78 10.16 12.82 2.43
N ALA A 79 10.02 11.87 1.50
CA ALA A 79 11.11 11.37 0.68
C ALA A 79 10.75 11.49 -0.80
N TYR A 80 11.76 11.60 -1.64
CA TYR A 80 11.58 11.73 -3.08
C TYR A 80 12.21 10.55 -3.80
N GLN A 81 11.40 9.82 -4.57
CA GLN A 81 11.84 8.76 -5.46
C GLN A 81 12.12 9.37 -6.84
N GLU A 82 13.38 9.34 -7.26
CA GLU A 82 13.83 10.01 -8.49
C GLU A 82 13.30 9.35 -9.77
N ARG A 83 13.08 8.02 -9.70
CA ARG A 83 12.63 7.20 -10.83
C ARG A 83 11.61 6.16 -10.36
N PRO A 84 10.75 5.65 -11.25
CA PRO A 84 9.80 4.59 -10.92
C PRO A 84 10.53 3.23 -10.80
N GLY A 85 11.25 3.03 -9.71
CA GLY A 85 12.06 1.83 -9.45
C GLY A 85 11.33 0.73 -8.68
N GLY A 86 10.02 0.87 -8.49
CA GLY A 86 9.16 -0.11 -7.80
C GLY A 86 8.88 0.24 -6.35
N ILE A 87 7.95 -0.51 -5.76
CA ILE A 87 7.47 -0.30 -4.38
C ILE A 87 8.58 -0.59 -3.36
N ALA A 88 9.36 -1.65 -3.57
CA ALA A 88 10.44 -1.99 -2.65
C ALA A 88 11.58 -0.95 -2.68
N GLU A 89 11.91 -0.35 -3.85
CA GLU A 89 12.87 0.75 -3.92
C GLU A 89 12.37 1.96 -3.12
N ALA A 90 11.09 2.33 -3.28
CA ALA A 90 10.49 3.44 -2.55
C ALA A 90 10.51 3.21 -1.03
N LEU A 91 10.23 1.99 -0.58
CA LEU A 91 10.34 1.61 0.83
C LEU A 91 11.79 1.73 1.32
N GLY A 92 12.77 1.29 0.54
CA GLY A 92 14.20 1.40 0.89
C GLY A 92 14.65 2.83 1.22
N LEU A 93 14.05 3.85 0.58
CA LEU A 93 14.36 5.26 0.88
C LEU A 93 13.97 5.67 2.31
N THR A 94 13.15 4.89 3.00
CA THR A 94 12.60 5.23 4.32
C THR A 94 13.37 4.60 5.48
N GLU A 95 14.43 3.83 5.24
CA GLU A 95 15.20 3.12 6.25
C GLU A 95 15.61 4.01 7.43
N ARG A 96 16.18 5.19 7.14
CA ARG A 96 16.62 6.14 8.20
C ARG A 96 15.47 6.73 9.00
N PHE A 97 14.28 6.81 8.41
CA PHE A 97 13.07 7.26 9.11
C PHE A 97 12.55 6.14 10.03
N VAL A 98 12.52 4.91 9.52
CA VAL A 98 12.05 3.74 10.28
C VAL A 98 13.00 3.42 11.44
N ASP A 99 14.31 3.53 11.23
CA ASP A 99 15.35 3.50 12.28
C ASP A 99 15.23 2.27 13.21
N GLY A 100 15.19 1.08 12.61
CA GLY A 100 15.10 -0.20 13.33
C GLY A 100 13.72 -0.50 13.96
N ASP A 101 12.70 0.33 13.72
CA ASP A 101 11.34 0.06 14.19
C ASP A 101 10.60 -0.85 13.18
N ARG A 102 9.42 -1.33 13.54
CA ARG A 102 8.46 -1.96 12.63
C ARG A 102 7.83 -0.91 11.71
N VAL A 103 7.47 -1.31 10.50
CA VAL A 103 6.88 -0.41 9.51
C VAL A 103 5.59 -0.97 8.93
N VAL A 104 4.60 -0.10 8.75
CA VAL A 104 3.47 -0.34 7.85
C VAL A 104 3.63 0.50 6.60
N VAL A 105 3.50 -0.14 5.45
CA VAL A 105 3.54 0.49 4.12
C VAL A 105 2.14 0.50 3.55
N LEU A 106 1.69 1.65 3.06
CA LEU A 106 0.39 1.82 2.42
C LEU A 106 0.55 2.51 1.07
N LEU A 107 0.00 1.90 0.03
CA LEU A 107 -0.13 2.55 -1.28
C LEU A 107 -1.23 3.60 -1.23
N ALA A 108 -0.92 4.82 -1.65
CA ALA A 108 -1.79 6.00 -1.47
C ALA A 108 -3.06 6.00 -2.34
N ASP A 109 -3.19 5.06 -3.26
CA ASP A 109 -4.38 4.83 -4.10
C ASP A 109 -5.32 3.74 -3.56
N ASN A 110 -4.98 3.15 -2.44
CA ASN A 110 -5.82 2.14 -1.79
C ASN A 110 -6.79 2.79 -0.79
N VAL A 111 -8.07 2.49 -0.95
CA VAL A 111 -9.16 3.01 -0.10
C VAL A 111 -9.87 1.84 0.56
N PHE A 112 -10.10 1.95 1.88
CA PHE A 112 -10.68 0.91 2.71
C PHE A 112 -12.00 1.39 3.33
N GLU A 113 -13.01 0.54 3.33
CA GLU A 113 -14.26 0.82 4.05
C GLU A 113 -14.03 0.77 5.57
N ARG A 114 -13.29 -0.23 6.03
CA ARG A 114 -13.06 -0.51 7.45
C ARG A 114 -11.66 -0.09 7.90
N SER A 115 -11.56 0.22 9.19
CA SER A 115 -10.29 0.54 9.82
C SER A 115 -9.30 -0.63 9.78
N LEU A 116 -8.03 -0.35 9.53
CA LEU A 116 -6.93 -1.32 9.61
C LEU A 116 -6.41 -1.54 11.04
N ARG A 117 -7.07 -0.97 12.05
CA ARG A 117 -6.66 -1.16 13.46
C ARG A 117 -6.52 -2.63 13.88
N PRO A 118 -7.40 -3.57 13.45
CA PRO A 118 -7.22 -5.00 13.75
C PRO A 118 -5.91 -5.55 13.20
N ALA A 119 -5.58 -5.27 11.94
CA ALA A 119 -4.33 -5.72 11.31
C ALA A 119 -3.10 -5.13 11.99
N VAL A 120 -3.13 -3.83 12.35
CA VAL A 120 -2.08 -3.18 13.15
C VAL A 120 -1.92 -3.90 14.50
N THR A 121 -3.01 -4.20 15.19
CA THR A 121 -2.98 -4.87 16.49
C THR A 121 -2.39 -6.28 16.36
N ASN A 122 -2.81 -7.04 15.36
CA ASN A 122 -2.31 -8.38 15.10
C ASN A 122 -0.81 -8.38 14.77
N PHE A 123 -0.35 -7.43 13.96
CA PHE A 123 1.06 -7.30 13.65
C PHE A 123 1.90 -6.88 14.86
N LEU A 124 1.40 -5.99 15.71
CA LEU A 124 2.12 -5.60 16.94
C LEU A 124 2.21 -6.76 17.96
N ALA A 125 1.25 -7.68 17.95
CA ALA A 125 1.27 -8.90 18.77
C ALA A 125 2.16 -10.01 18.19
N GLN A 126 2.50 -9.95 16.91
CA GLN A 126 3.40 -10.89 16.24
C GLN A 126 4.84 -10.67 16.72
N GLU A 127 5.57 -11.75 17.00
CA GLU A 127 6.94 -11.65 17.52
C GLU A 127 7.90 -11.06 16.48
N SER A 128 7.85 -11.54 15.23
CA SER A 128 8.69 -11.10 14.11
C SER A 128 8.04 -11.46 12.78
N GLY A 129 8.61 -11.02 11.66
CA GLY A 129 8.19 -11.37 10.32
C GLY A 129 7.41 -10.25 9.63
N ALA A 130 6.60 -10.64 8.69
CA ALA A 130 5.77 -9.76 7.89
C ALA A 130 4.28 -10.14 7.99
N ARG A 131 3.43 -9.18 7.62
CA ARG A 131 1.99 -9.39 7.51
C ARG A 131 1.45 -8.65 6.31
N ILE A 132 0.54 -9.28 5.60
CA ILE A 132 -0.19 -8.68 4.48
C ILE A 132 -1.69 -8.65 4.79
N VAL A 133 -2.40 -7.81 4.06
CA VAL A 133 -3.86 -7.74 4.14
C VAL A 133 -4.42 -8.22 2.81
N LEU A 134 -5.29 -9.21 2.87
CA LEU A 134 -5.94 -9.82 1.71
C LEU A 134 -7.36 -9.30 1.55
N ALA A 135 -7.78 -9.07 0.32
CA ALA A 135 -9.18 -8.85 -0.04
C ALA A 135 -9.69 -10.01 -0.87
N ARG A 136 -10.98 -10.34 -0.76
CA ARG A 136 -11.64 -11.28 -1.65
C ARG A 136 -12.09 -10.56 -2.92
N MET A 137 -11.87 -11.19 -4.06
CA MET A 137 -12.27 -10.66 -5.35
C MET A 137 -12.88 -11.78 -6.20
N GLU A 138 -14.10 -11.54 -6.66
CA GLU A 138 -14.84 -12.58 -7.40
C GLU A 138 -14.54 -12.54 -8.90
N ASP A 139 -14.16 -11.37 -9.45
CA ASP A 139 -13.87 -11.22 -10.87
C ASP A 139 -12.42 -11.64 -11.18
N PRO A 140 -12.20 -12.75 -11.92
CA PRO A 140 -10.87 -13.20 -12.32
C PRO A 140 -10.09 -12.20 -13.17
N ALA A 141 -10.76 -11.26 -13.84
CA ALA A 141 -10.08 -10.25 -14.65
C ALA A 141 -9.24 -9.30 -13.80
N HIS A 142 -9.73 -8.93 -12.61
CA HIS A 142 -8.98 -8.09 -11.66
C HIS A 142 -7.81 -8.83 -11.01
N LEU A 143 -7.95 -10.15 -10.73
CA LEU A 143 -6.90 -10.96 -10.12
C LEU A 143 -5.59 -10.94 -10.94
N ARG A 144 -5.68 -10.84 -12.26
CA ARG A 144 -4.52 -10.81 -13.18
C ARG A 144 -3.70 -9.53 -13.12
N HIS A 145 -4.16 -8.53 -12.41
CA HIS A 145 -3.47 -7.23 -12.28
C HIS A 145 -2.77 -7.02 -10.93
N LEU A 146 -2.98 -7.95 -10.00
CA LEU A 146 -2.59 -7.85 -8.59
C LEU A 146 -1.70 -9.03 -8.15
N GLY A 147 -1.11 -8.91 -6.98
CA GLY A 147 -0.46 -10.02 -6.30
C GLY A 147 -1.51 -11.01 -5.78
N VAL A 148 -1.41 -12.28 -6.13
CA VAL A 148 -2.35 -13.32 -5.73
C VAL A 148 -1.65 -14.37 -4.88
N PRO A 149 -2.09 -14.61 -3.61
CA PRO A 149 -1.50 -15.61 -2.75
C PRO A 149 -1.98 -17.01 -3.13
N GLU A 150 -1.07 -17.96 -3.09
CA GLU A 150 -1.35 -19.38 -3.04
C GLU A 150 -1.40 -19.82 -1.57
N LEU A 151 -2.47 -20.50 -1.19
CA LEU A 151 -2.69 -20.98 0.18
C LEU A 151 -2.62 -22.50 0.22
N ASP A 152 -1.98 -23.05 1.26
CA ASP A 152 -1.98 -24.49 1.51
C ASP A 152 -3.29 -24.95 2.21
N ASP A 153 -3.43 -26.27 2.40
CA ASP A 153 -4.60 -26.87 3.06
C ASP A 153 -4.79 -26.41 4.52
N GLN A 154 -3.78 -25.77 5.12
CA GLN A 154 -3.83 -25.20 6.46
C GLN A 154 -4.12 -23.69 6.45
N GLY A 155 -4.37 -23.13 5.26
CA GLY A 155 -4.63 -21.70 5.06
C GLY A 155 -3.39 -20.82 5.19
N ARG A 156 -2.16 -21.36 5.06
CA ARG A 156 -0.94 -20.55 5.11
C ARG A 156 -0.56 -20.10 3.70
N VAL A 157 -0.04 -18.90 3.58
CA VAL A 157 0.54 -18.41 2.32
C VAL A 157 1.81 -19.20 2.03
N VAL A 158 1.86 -19.87 0.88
CA VAL A 158 3.02 -20.64 0.42
C VAL A 158 3.77 -19.99 -0.73
N HIS A 159 3.10 -19.12 -1.46
CA HIS A 159 3.67 -18.28 -2.51
C HIS A 159 2.77 -17.09 -2.82
N ILE A 160 3.34 -16.01 -3.35
CA ILE A 160 2.58 -14.88 -3.89
C ILE A 160 3.03 -14.68 -5.32
N LEU A 161 2.09 -14.79 -6.26
CA LEU A 161 2.31 -14.61 -7.69
C LEU A 161 1.97 -13.17 -8.08
N GLU A 162 2.91 -12.48 -8.70
CA GLU A 162 2.69 -11.14 -9.25
C GLU A 162 1.98 -11.25 -10.60
N LYS A 163 0.75 -10.75 -10.68
CA LYS A 163 -0.05 -10.67 -11.92
C LYS A 163 -0.12 -12.00 -12.69
N PRO A 164 -0.60 -13.08 -12.07
CA PRO A 164 -0.63 -14.39 -12.72
C PRO A 164 -1.67 -14.44 -13.84
N ASP A 165 -1.33 -15.13 -14.94
CA ASP A 165 -2.30 -15.44 -16.00
C ASP A 165 -3.39 -16.41 -15.51
N ASP A 166 -3.04 -17.31 -14.60
CA ASP A 166 -3.95 -18.27 -13.95
C ASP A 166 -3.88 -18.10 -12.41
N PRO A 167 -4.76 -17.29 -11.82
CA PRO A 167 -4.75 -17.00 -10.39
C PRO A 167 -5.03 -18.23 -9.53
N PRO A 168 -4.18 -18.57 -8.54
CA PRO A 168 -4.35 -19.77 -7.72
C PRO A 168 -5.46 -19.65 -6.66
N SER A 169 -5.94 -18.46 -6.39
CA SER A 169 -7.00 -18.20 -5.41
C SER A 169 -7.86 -17.00 -5.80
N ASN A 170 -8.94 -16.77 -5.07
CA ASN A 170 -9.78 -15.57 -5.20
C ASN A 170 -9.41 -14.46 -4.20
N HIS A 171 -8.23 -14.52 -3.62
CA HIS A 171 -7.69 -13.48 -2.75
C HIS A 171 -6.64 -12.68 -3.49
N VAL A 172 -6.59 -11.39 -3.18
CA VAL A 172 -5.55 -10.47 -3.67
C VAL A 172 -4.81 -9.86 -2.49
N VAL A 173 -3.54 -9.61 -2.67
CA VAL A 173 -2.77 -8.79 -1.73
C VAL A 173 -3.13 -7.34 -1.98
N THR A 174 -3.66 -6.67 -0.96
CA THR A 174 -3.95 -5.23 -1.03
C THR A 174 -2.66 -4.41 -0.97
N GLY A 175 -2.76 -3.10 -1.17
CA GLY A 175 -1.60 -2.21 -1.04
C GLY A 175 -1.20 -1.90 0.41
N VAL A 176 -1.36 -2.84 1.33
CA VAL A 176 -0.95 -2.71 2.73
C VAL A 176 0.00 -3.83 3.12
N TYR A 177 1.16 -3.46 3.63
CA TYR A 177 2.21 -4.39 4.01
C TYR A 177 2.78 -4.00 5.37
N PHE A 178 3.02 -4.97 6.23
CA PHE A 178 3.65 -4.78 7.52
C PHE A 178 4.95 -5.58 7.57
N TYR A 179 6.02 -4.95 8.00
CA TYR A 179 7.33 -5.58 8.07
C TYR A 179 8.03 -5.27 9.39
N ASP A 180 8.80 -6.25 9.87
CA ASP A 180 9.83 -5.98 10.87
C ASP A 180 11.05 -5.26 10.26
N GLU A 181 12.02 -4.89 11.07
CA GLU A 181 13.21 -4.13 10.67
C GLU A 181 14.05 -4.79 9.57
N ARG A 182 13.98 -6.11 9.43
CA ARG A 182 14.77 -6.88 8.46
C ARG A 182 14.41 -6.56 7.01
N VAL A 183 13.28 -5.94 6.76
CA VAL A 183 12.89 -5.54 5.39
C VAL A 183 13.98 -4.69 4.73
N PHE A 184 14.69 -3.86 5.48
CA PHE A 184 15.76 -3.01 4.94
C PHE A 184 17.06 -3.76 4.65
N GLU A 185 17.26 -4.95 5.23
CA GLU A 185 18.35 -5.87 4.87
C GLU A 185 17.98 -6.69 3.61
N ILE A 186 16.68 -6.94 3.39
CA ILE A 186 16.17 -7.73 2.26
C ILE A 186 16.20 -6.91 0.97
N ILE A 187 15.69 -5.67 0.98
CA ILE A 187 15.55 -4.82 -0.21
C ILE A 187 16.86 -4.74 -1.03
N PRO A 188 18.04 -4.51 -0.45
CA PRO A 188 19.30 -4.45 -1.22
C PRO A 188 19.68 -5.76 -1.90
N THR A 189 19.10 -6.90 -1.52
CA THR A 189 19.40 -8.21 -2.11
C THR A 189 18.52 -8.54 -3.32
N LEU A 190 17.45 -7.77 -3.53
CA LEU A 190 16.50 -7.98 -4.62
C LEU A 190 17.13 -7.69 -5.99
N ARG A 191 16.59 -8.32 -7.01
CA ARG A 191 16.93 -8.04 -8.40
C ARG A 191 15.76 -7.38 -9.10
N PRO A 192 16.00 -6.38 -9.94
CA PRO A 192 14.93 -5.76 -10.71
C PRO A 192 14.23 -6.82 -11.60
N SER A 193 12.90 -6.72 -11.64
CA SER A 193 12.06 -7.53 -12.53
C SER A 193 12.30 -7.22 -14.01
N GLY A 194 11.63 -7.92 -14.90
CA GLY A 194 11.64 -7.62 -16.34
C GLY A 194 11.14 -6.19 -16.68
N ARG A 195 10.48 -5.52 -15.75
CA ARG A 195 10.04 -4.11 -15.84
C ARG A 195 11.10 -3.12 -15.35
N GLY A 196 12.21 -3.61 -14.80
CA GLY A 196 13.24 -2.79 -14.14
C GLY A 196 12.88 -2.29 -12.76
N GLU A 197 11.86 -2.86 -12.12
CA GLU A 197 11.34 -2.48 -10.81
C GLU A 197 11.74 -3.49 -9.73
N LEU A 198 12.02 -3.03 -8.51
CA LEU A 198 12.13 -3.87 -7.32
C LEU A 198 10.72 -4.14 -6.79
N GLU A 199 10.28 -5.39 -6.97
CA GLU A 199 8.90 -5.79 -6.65
C GLU A 199 8.72 -6.03 -5.16
N ILE A 200 7.61 -5.52 -4.63
CA ILE A 200 7.24 -5.80 -3.24
C ILE A 200 6.86 -7.27 -3.04
N THR A 201 6.39 -7.92 -4.08
CA THR A 201 6.07 -9.35 -4.09
C THR A 201 7.31 -10.20 -3.79
N ASP A 202 8.50 -9.79 -4.24
CA ASP A 202 9.75 -10.50 -3.93
C ASP A 202 10.13 -10.35 -2.45
N VAL A 203 9.91 -9.17 -1.87
CA VAL A 203 10.04 -8.97 -0.41
C VAL A 203 9.09 -9.89 0.34
N ASN A 204 7.82 -9.93 -0.05
CA ASN A 204 6.82 -10.78 0.58
C ASN A 204 7.21 -12.27 0.49
N ASN A 205 7.63 -12.73 -0.69
CA ASN A 205 8.04 -14.12 -0.90
C ASN A 205 9.28 -14.50 -0.08
N TRP A 206 10.19 -13.57 0.18
CA TRP A 206 11.30 -13.80 1.10
C TRP A 206 10.82 -14.21 2.50
N TYR A 207 9.77 -13.57 3.03
CA TYR A 207 9.14 -13.94 4.31
C TYR A 207 8.33 -15.23 4.19
N VAL A 208 7.61 -15.44 3.09
CA VAL A 208 6.84 -16.67 2.84
C VAL A 208 7.75 -17.90 2.86
N GLU A 209 8.87 -17.88 2.14
CA GLU A 209 9.85 -18.97 2.09
C GLU A 209 10.38 -19.37 3.49
N ARG A 210 10.39 -18.41 4.41
CA ARG A 210 10.87 -18.60 5.81
C ARG A 210 9.74 -18.88 6.79
N ARG A 211 8.49 -19.02 6.31
CA ARG A 211 7.29 -19.21 7.14
C ARG A 211 7.10 -18.10 8.17
N GLN A 212 7.41 -16.87 7.76
CA GLN A 212 7.33 -15.67 8.58
C GLN A 212 6.34 -14.65 8.00
N MET A 213 5.46 -15.07 7.08
CA MET A 213 4.38 -14.28 6.52
C MET A 213 3.06 -14.69 7.17
N GLU A 214 2.41 -13.73 7.81
CA GLU A 214 1.04 -13.82 8.31
C GLU A 214 0.11 -12.97 7.46
N TYR A 215 -1.20 -13.14 7.60
CA TYR A 215 -2.16 -12.30 6.91
C TYR A 215 -3.45 -12.08 7.70
N ASP A 216 -4.15 -11.00 7.35
CA ASP A 216 -5.54 -10.76 7.70
C ASP A 216 -6.37 -10.71 6.42
N VAL A 217 -7.65 -11.10 6.50
CA VAL A 217 -8.61 -10.93 5.41
C VAL A 217 -9.51 -9.75 5.76
N LEU A 218 -9.63 -8.79 4.83
CA LEU A 218 -10.50 -7.63 5.01
C LEU A 218 -11.98 -8.04 5.14
N ASP A 219 -12.65 -7.36 6.04
CA ASP A 219 -14.10 -7.28 6.09
C ASP A 219 -14.54 -5.95 5.45
N GLY A 220 -15.41 -6.03 4.45
CA GLY A 220 -15.89 -4.85 3.72
C GLY A 220 -15.12 -4.53 2.44
N PHE A 221 -15.41 -3.37 1.89
CA PHE A 221 -14.86 -2.92 0.60
C PHE A 221 -13.40 -2.49 0.71
N TRP A 222 -12.67 -2.84 -0.33
CA TRP A 222 -11.35 -2.29 -0.67
C TRP A 222 -11.32 -1.99 -2.17
N GLY A 223 -10.71 -0.87 -2.55
CA GLY A 223 -10.51 -0.51 -3.94
C GLY A 223 -9.14 0.11 -4.20
N ASP A 224 -8.52 -0.27 -5.34
CA ASP A 224 -7.35 0.38 -5.93
C ASP A 224 -7.83 1.44 -6.92
N ALA A 225 -7.93 2.69 -6.45
CA ALA A 225 -8.35 3.82 -7.28
C ALA A 225 -7.31 4.21 -8.37
N GLY A 226 -6.16 3.57 -8.41
CA GLY A 226 -5.10 3.76 -9.40
C GLY A 226 -5.06 2.69 -10.50
N GLU A 227 -5.90 1.67 -10.43
CA GLU A 227 -5.91 0.55 -11.37
C GLU A 227 -6.40 0.95 -12.77
N SER A 228 -7.55 1.64 -12.84
CA SER A 228 -8.16 2.12 -14.07
C SER A 228 -9.05 3.33 -13.82
N ILE A 229 -9.53 3.99 -14.88
CA ILE A 229 -10.50 5.09 -14.76
C ILE A 229 -11.82 4.56 -14.18
N ASP A 230 -12.27 3.37 -14.56
CA ASP A 230 -13.50 2.77 -14.06
C ASP A 230 -13.36 2.44 -12.57
N ALA A 231 -12.26 1.81 -12.14
CA ALA A 231 -11.98 1.56 -10.73
C ALA A 231 -11.91 2.86 -9.91
N TYR A 232 -11.33 3.92 -10.47
CA TYR A 232 -11.32 5.24 -9.83
C TYR A 232 -12.74 5.76 -9.57
N TYR A 233 -13.65 5.66 -10.53
CA TYR A 233 -15.05 6.07 -10.35
C TYR A 233 -15.83 5.14 -9.42
N GLU A 234 -15.58 3.83 -9.47
CA GLU A 234 -16.16 2.87 -8.53
C GLU A 234 -15.82 3.21 -7.07
N VAL A 235 -14.54 3.48 -6.78
CA VAL A 235 -14.10 3.93 -5.46
C VAL A 235 -14.74 5.25 -5.07
N ASN A 236 -14.86 6.22 -5.99
CA ASN A 236 -15.55 7.49 -5.74
C ASN A 236 -17.01 7.28 -5.34
N ASP A 237 -17.75 6.47 -6.09
CA ASP A 237 -19.15 6.19 -5.81
C ASP A 237 -19.33 5.42 -4.51
N PHE A 238 -18.45 4.45 -4.24
CA PHE A 238 -18.48 3.74 -2.96
C PHE A 238 -18.29 4.69 -1.79
N VAL A 239 -17.23 5.52 -1.81
CA VAL A 239 -16.94 6.47 -0.73
C VAL A 239 -18.06 7.48 -0.54
N ARG A 240 -18.64 7.98 -1.64
CA ARG A 240 -19.78 8.93 -1.60
C ARG A 240 -20.99 8.35 -0.88
N VAL A 241 -21.28 7.07 -1.03
CA VAL A 241 -22.45 6.40 -0.45
C VAL A 241 -22.17 5.85 0.94
N HIS A 242 -21.01 5.24 1.11
CA HIS A 242 -20.71 4.44 2.29
C HIS A 242 -19.64 5.09 3.21
N GLY A 243 -18.85 6.04 2.70
CA GLY A 243 -17.68 6.55 3.42
C GLY A 243 -16.51 5.57 3.42
N ALA A 244 -15.43 5.93 4.13
CA ALA A 244 -14.21 5.14 4.27
C ALA A 244 -13.72 5.09 5.72
N ASN A 245 -12.79 4.17 6.03
CA ASN A 245 -12.08 4.06 7.32
C ASN A 245 -12.99 3.95 8.56
N LYS A 246 -14.13 3.31 8.43
CA LYS A 246 -15.07 3.13 9.54
C LYS A 246 -14.48 2.22 10.63
N GLY A 247 -14.55 2.67 11.86
CA GLY A 247 -14.13 1.91 13.04
C GLY A 247 -15.06 0.78 13.42
#